data_bd2540a49070a8630c723d250c84508a
#
_entry.id   bd2540a49070a8630c723d250c84508a
#
_cell.length_a   1.000
_cell.length_b   1.000
_cell.length_c   1.000
_cell.angle_alpha   90.00
_cell.angle_beta   90.00
_cell.angle_gamma   90.00
#
_symmetry.space_group_name_H-M   'P 1'
#
loop_
_entity.id
_entity.type
_entity.pdbx_description
1 polymer ?
#
loop_
_entity_poly.entity_id
_entity_poly.type
_entity_poly.pdbx_seq_one_letter_code
_entity_poly.pdbx_strand_id
1 'polypeptide(L)'
;MNLDLDAHELAFRDEVRDFLARELPPELAEAGRRATSVFTDPAYSLPWQRILHRKGWVAPSWPAAYGGPGWSEMQRYIFAAECTRANAPNLAPMGLRMVGPCLMHYGTEDQKRTLLPRILSGEDYWCQGYSEPGSGSDLASLRTRADSEGDDYIINGSKIWTTHAHFANRMFGLVRTRFEGKPQAGITFLLIDRS
;
A
#
# COMPACT_ATOMS: atom_id res chain seq x y z
N MET A 1 -16.39 14.69 -24.99
CA MET A 1 -15.22 13.97 -24.48
C MET A 1 -15.15 12.67 -25.26
N ASN A 2 -14.11 12.42 -26.04
CA ASN A 2 -13.91 11.15 -26.73
C ASN A 2 -13.33 10.16 -25.72
N LEU A 3 -13.94 8.98 -25.58
CA LEU A 3 -13.50 7.89 -24.69
C LEU A 3 -12.91 6.71 -25.49
N ASP A 4 -12.78 6.87 -26.81
CA ASP A 4 -12.18 5.84 -27.64
C ASP A 4 -10.68 5.78 -27.38
N LEU A 5 -10.18 4.56 -27.17
CA LEU A 5 -8.75 4.32 -27.02
C LEU A 5 -8.03 4.52 -28.37
N ASP A 6 -6.88 5.16 -28.33
CA ASP A 6 -6.01 5.27 -29.49
C ASP A 6 -5.27 3.94 -29.79
N ALA A 7 -4.50 3.91 -30.87
CA ALA A 7 -3.79 2.70 -31.29
C ALA A 7 -2.74 2.22 -30.27
N HIS A 8 -2.07 3.14 -29.57
CA HIS A 8 -1.09 2.80 -28.53
C HIS A 8 -1.79 2.24 -27.27
N GLU A 9 -2.91 2.84 -26.90
CA GLU A 9 -3.72 2.42 -25.77
C GLU A 9 -4.38 1.05 -26.02
N LEU A 10 -4.82 0.80 -27.27
CA LEU A 10 -5.32 -0.51 -27.68
C LEU A 10 -4.22 -1.57 -27.63
N ALA A 11 -3.03 -1.28 -28.13
CA ALA A 11 -1.89 -2.19 -28.07
C ALA A 11 -1.49 -2.50 -26.61
N PHE A 12 -1.45 -1.49 -25.74
CA PHE A 12 -1.18 -1.66 -24.33
C PHE A 12 -2.25 -2.51 -23.65
N ARG A 13 -3.53 -2.28 -23.94
CA ARG A 13 -4.64 -3.10 -23.42
C ARG A 13 -4.46 -4.55 -23.80
N ASP A 14 -4.11 -4.82 -25.04
CA ASP A 14 -3.92 -6.18 -25.54
C ASP A 14 -2.69 -6.84 -24.88
N GLU A 15 -1.58 -6.10 -24.65
CA GLU A 15 -0.45 -6.58 -23.83
C GLU A 15 -0.88 -6.97 -22.42
N VAL A 16 -1.71 -6.14 -21.77
CA VAL A 16 -2.22 -6.43 -20.42
C VAL A 16 -3.09 -7.70 -20.42
N ARG A 17 -3.97 -7.87 -21.40
CA ARG A 17 -4.82 -9.07 -21.53
C ARG A 17 -4.00 -10.33 -21.73
N ASP A 18 -3.01 -10.26 -22.61
CA ASP A 18 -2.11 -11.38 -22.87
C ASP A 18 -1.30 -11.76 -21.63
N PHE A 19 -0.84 -10.76 -20.88
CA PHE A 19 -0.16 -10.97 -19.61
C PHE A 19 -1.09 -11.66 -18.60
N LEU A 20 -2.30 -11.15 -18.40
CA LEU A 20 -3.26 -11.70 -17.45
C LEU A 20 -3.66 -13.13 -17.84
N ALA A 21 -3.85 -13.40 -19.13
CA ALA A 21 -4.21 -14.75 -19.61
C ALA A 21 -3.10 -15.78 -19.36
N ARG A 22 -1.82 -15.36 -19.38
CA ARG A 22 -0.68 -16.27 -19.17
C ARG A 22 -0.26 -16.39 -17.71
N GLU A 23 -0.30 -15.28 -16.96
CA GLU A 23 0.37 -15.18 -15.67
C GLU A 23 -0.58 -15.16 -14.45
N LEU A 24 -1.88 -14.91 -14.63
CA LEU A 24 -2.85 -14.95 -13.53
C LEU A 24 -3.32 -16.39 -13.31
N PRO A 25 -2.91 -17.05 -12.22
CA PRO A 25 -3.34 -18.42 -11.92
C PRO A 25 -4.86 -18.49 -11.71
N PRO A 26 -5.53 -19.56 -12.19
CA PRO A 26 -6.98 -19.72 -12.05
C PRO A 26 -7.48 -19.66 -10.60
N GLU A 27 -6.71 -20.19 -9.67
CA GLU A 27 -7.03 -20.15 -8.23
C GLU A 27 -7.02 -18.72 -7.66
N LEU A 28 -6.12 -17.86 -8.15
CA LEU A 28 -6.10 -16.46 -7.74
C LEU A 28 -7.25 -15.67 -8.37
N ALA A 29 -7.57 -15.93 -9.64
CA ALA A 29 -8.74 -15.33 -10.29
C ALA A 29 -10.04 -15.74 -9.59
N GLU A 30 -10.17 -17.00 -9.19
CA GLU A 30 -11.34 -17.46 -8.43
C GLU A 30 -11.43 -16.82 -7.05
N ALA A 31 -10.30 -16.66 -6.36
CA ALA A 31 -10.26 -15.93 -5.09
C ALA A 31 -10.68 -14.45 -5.26
N GLY A 32 -10.21 -13.80 -6.33
CA GLY A 32 -10.62 -12.43 -6.66
C GLY A 32 -12.11 -12.32 -6.99
N ARG A 33 -12.65 -13.28 -7.74
CA ARG A 33 -14.09 -13.35 -8.06
C ARG A 33 -14.98 -13.51 -6.83
N ARG A 34 -14.50 -14.24 -5.81
CA ARG A 34 -15.22 -14.45 -4.53
C ARG A 34 -15.00 -13.37 -3.50
N ALA A 35 -14.08 -12.44 -3.75
CA ALA A 35 -13.76 -11.40 -2.77
C ALA A 35 -14.99 -10.53 -2.47
N THR A 36 -15.35 -10.44 -1.20
CA THR A 36 -16.47 -9.62 -0.71
C THR A 36 -16.01 -8.26 -0.18
N SER A 37 -14.71 -7.99 -0.24
CA SER A 37 -14.06 -6.81 0.27
C SER A 37 -12.97 -6.33 -0.69
N VAL A 38 -12.60 -5.06 -0.57
CA VAL A 38 -11.42 -4.48 -1.25
C VAL A 38 -10.09 -5.04 -0.69
N PHE A 39 -10.14 -5.68 0.47
CA PHE A 39 -8.99 -6.33 1.10
C PHE A 39 -9.04 -7.84 0.81
N THR A 40 -8.09 -8.31 0.04
CA THR A 40 -7.92 -9.72 -0.27
C THR A 40 -6.96 -10.35 0.76
N ASP A 41 -7.26 -11.58 1.18
CA ASP A 41 -6.37 -12.35 2.06
C ASP A 41 -4.94 -12.41 1.48
N PRO A 42 -3.90 -12.19 2.31
CA PRO A 42 -2.50 -12.29 1.88
C PRO A 42 -2.12 -13.60 1.20
N ALA A 43 -2.80 -14.69 1.52
CA ALA A 43 -2.61 -15.98 0.85
C ALA A 43 -2.82 -15.90 -0.68
N TYR A 44 -3.64 -14.96 -1.15
CA TYR A 44 -3.94 -14.74 -2.58
C TYR A 44 -3.30 -13.45 -3.11
N SER A 45 -3.32 -12.38 -2.33
CA SER A 45 -2.81 -11.07 -2.79
C SER A 45 -1.28 -11.04 -2.91
N LEU A 46 -0.53 -11.70 -2.01
CA LEU A 46 0.94 -11.73 -2.06
C LEU A 46 1.51 -12.54 -3.24
N PRO A 47 1.01 -13.75 -3.56
CA PRO A 47 1.43 -14.44 -4.78
C PRO A 47 1.19 -13.61 -6.03
N TRP A 48 0.04 -12.95 -6.15
CA TRP A 48 -0.25 -12.04 -7.26
C TRP A 48 0.69 -10.82 -7.26
N GLN A 49 0.93 -10.21 -6.12
CA GLN A 49 1.89 -9.12 -5.99
C GLN A 49 3.28 -9.50 -6.49
N ARG A 50 3.78 -10.70 -6.17
CA ARG A 50 5.08 -11.20 -6.63
C ARG A 50 5.13 -11.41 -8.14
N ILE A 51 4.04 -11.85 -8.76
CA ILE A 51 3.92 -11.98 -10.23
C ILE A 51 4.02 -10.58 -10.87
N LEU A 52 3.25 -9.63 -10.38
CA LEU A 52 3.29 -8.24 -10.86
C LEU A 52 4.65 -7.57 -10.61
N HIS A 53 5.29 -7.84 -9.47
CA HIS A 53 6.62 -7.32 -9.17
C HIS A 53 7.67 -7.80 -10.17
N ARG A 54 7.69 -9.10 -10.51
CA ARG A 54 8.59 -9.65 -11.55
C ARG A 54 8.39 -9.02 -12.93
N LYS A 55 7.14 -8.64 -13.27
CA LYS A 55 6.83 -7.91 -14.52
C LYS A 55 7.15 -6.41 -14.44
N GLY A 56 7.39 -5.86 -13.24
CA GLY A 56 7.56 -4.42 -13.01
C GLY A 56 6.24 -3.63 -13.00
N TRP A 57 5.11 -4.28 -12.77
CA TRP A 57 3.77 -3.70 -12.86
C TRP A 57 3.03 -3.57 -11.52
N VAL A 58 3.70 -3.89 -10.42
CA VAL A 58 3.11 -3.96 -9.08
C VAL A 58 2.65 -2.61 -8.52
N ALA A 59 3.34 -1.54 -8.90
CA ALA A 59 3.08 -0.18 -8.43
C ALA A 59 2.83 0.79 -9.60
N PRO A 60 1.66 0.71 -10.26
CA PRO A 60 1.34 1.47 -11.48
C PRO A 60 1.49 2.98 -11.36
N SER A 61 1.30 3.53 -10.15
CA SER A 61 1.35 4.97 -9.86
C SER A 61 2.71 5.46 -9.37
N TRP A 62 3.67 4.54 -9.13
CA TRP A 62 4.97 4.96 -8.64
C TRP A 62 5.85 5.52 -9.77
N PRO A 63 6.68 6.54 -9.48
CA PRO A 63 7.71 6.99 -10.42
C PRO A 63 8.67 5.85 -10.79
N ALA A 64 9.19 5.89 -12.02
CA ALA A 64 10.15 4.89 -12.49
C ALA A 64 11.41 4.81 -11.61
N ALA A 65 11.86 5.94 -11.07
CA ALA A 65 13.00 6.01 -10.14
C ALA A 65 12.84 5.17 -8.88
N TYR A 66 11.60 4.80 -8.52
CA TYR A 66 11.27 3.98 -7.36
C TYR A 66 10.65 2.62 -7.74
N GLY A 67 10.83 2.18 -8.97
CA GLY A 67 10.38 0.86 -9.44
C GLY A 67 8.95 0.82 -9.99
N GLY A 68 8.34 1.97 -10.24
CA GLY A 68 7.09 2.06 -11.01
C GLY A 68 7.32 1.93 -12.51
N PRO A 69 6.31 1.57 -13.29
CA PRO A 69 6.45 1.36 -14.75
C PRO A 69 6.48 2.67 -15.57
N GLY A 70 6.26 3.82 -14.94
CA GLY A 70 6.24 5.10 -15.63
C GLY A 70 5.02 5.33 -16.54
N TRP A 71 3.91 4.65 -16.24
CA TRP A 71 2.70 4.69 -17.05
C TRP A 71 1.95 6.02 -17.02
N SER A 72 1.32 6.36 -18.15
CA SER A 72 0.32 7.42 -18.24
C SER A 72 -0.92 7.10 -17.39
N GLU A 73 -1.77 8.11 -17.15
CA GLU A 73 -3.03 7.89 -16.42
C GLU A 73 -3.96 6.93 -17.15
N MET A 74 -3.98 6.99 -18.50
CA MET A 74 -4.79 6.09 -19.31
C MET A 74 -4.26 4.64 -19.23
N GLN A 75 -2.96 4.43 -19.27
CA GLN A 75 -2.37 3.09 -19.09
C GLN A 75 -2.70 2.52 -17.71
N ARG A 76 -2.63 3.34 -16.65
CA ARG A 76 -3.04 2.94 -15.29
C ARG A 76 -4.51 2.54 -15.23
N TYR A 77 -5.38 3.31 -15.89
CA TYR A 77 -6.81 3.00 -15.98
C TYR A 77 -7.05 1.70 -16.74
N ILE A 78 -6.44 1.52 -17.90
CA ILE A 78 -6.54 0.28 -18.71
C ILE A 78 -6.11 -0.93 -17.88
N PHE A 79 -4.94 -0.85 -17.24
CA PHE A 79 -4.44 -1.93 -16.40
C PHE A 79 -5.42 -2.29 -15.26
N ALA A 80 -5.91 -1.29 -14.53
CA ALA A 80 -6.87 -1.52 -13.45
C ALA A 80 -8.18 -2.14 -13.96
N ALA A 81 -8.70 -1.67 -15.10
CA ALA A 81 -9.91 -2.19 -15.71
C ALA A 81 -9.75 -3.65 -16.17
N GLU A 82 -8.64 -3.98 -16.82
CA GLU A 82 -8.39 -5.35 -17.30
C GLU A 82 -8.11 -6.32 -16.13
N CYS A 83 -7.38 -5.89 -15.08
CA CYS A 83 -7.23 -6.67 -13.85
C CYS A 83 -8.58 -6.98 -13.20
N THR A 84 -9.49 -6.00 -13.13
CA THR A 84 -10.83 -6.17 -12.59
C THR A 84 -11.65 -7.15 -13.43
N ARG A 85 -11.60 -7.05 -14.75
CA ARG A 85 -12.31 -7.98 -15.66
C ARG A 85 -11.80 -9.42 -15.55
N ALA A 86 -10.50 -9.57 -15.33
CA ALA A 86 -9.86 -10.87 -15.12
C ALA A 86 -10.06 -11.43 -13.70
N ASN A 87 -10.73 -10.69 -12.81
CA ASN A 87 -10.86 -11.00 -11.38
C ASN A 87 -9.49 -11.15 -10.67
N ALA A 88 -8.48 -10.39 -11.06
CA ALA A 88 -7.20 -10.41 -10.36
C ALA A 88 -7.38 -9.94 -8.90
N PRO A 89 -6.73 -10.60 -7.91
CA PRO A 89 -6.85 -10.20 -6.52
C PRO A 89 -6.38 -8.77 -6.28
N ASN A 90 -7.10 -8.03 -5.43
CA ASN A 90 -6.66 -6.71 -5.00
C ASN A 90 -5.38 -6.83 -4.16
N LEU A 91 -4.42 -5.96 -4.41
CA LEU A 91 -3.22 -5.85 -3.58
C LEU A 91 -3.50 -5.02 -2.34
N ALA A 92 -2.82 -5.33 -1.22
CA ALA A 92 -2.93 -4.55 0.00
C ALA A 92 -2.45 -3.10 -0.23
N PRO A 93 -3.28 -2.08 0.06
CA PRO A 93 -2.97 -0.71 -0.28
C PRO A 93 -1.96 -0.05 0.67
N MET A 94 -1.80 -0.56 1.89
CA MET A 94 -1.04 0.11 2.96
C MET A 94 0.41 0.35 2.57
N GLY A 95 1.09 -0.65 1.99
CA GLY A 95 2.44 -0.50 1.47
C GLY A 95 2.48 0.35 0.20
N LEU A 96 1.76 -0.11 -0.84
CA LEU A 96 1.87 0.42 -2.19
C LEU A 96 1.24 1.80 -2.40
N ARG A 97 0.12 2.10 -1.70
CA ARG A 97 -0.66 3.33 -1.94
C ARG A 97 -0.63 4.33 -0.80
N MET A 98 -0.09 3.95 0.37
CA MET A 98 -0.06 4.81 1.56
C MET A 98 1.36 5.09 2.01
N VAL A 99 2.05 4.16 2.69
CA VAL A 99 3.38 4.42 3.23
C VAL A 99 4.45 4.59 2.15
N GLY A 100 4.37 3.88 1.04
CA GLY A 100 5.32 4.03 -0.07
C GLY A 100 5.40 5.47 -0.61
N PRO A 101 4.28 6.10 -1.01
CA PRO A 101 4.26 7.52 -1.36
C PRO A 101 4.78 8.47 -0.27
N CYS A 102 4.46 8.21 1.01
CA CYS A 102 5.01 8.98 2.12
C CYS A 102 6.53 8.85 2.21
N LEU A 103 7.06 7.63 2.08
CA LEU A 103 8.51 7.38 2.07
C LEU A 103 9.21 8.08 0.92
N MET A 104 8.64 8.02 -0.29
CA MET A 104 9.21 8.70 -1.46
C MET A 104 9.34 10.22 -1.24
N HIS A 105 8.39 10.81 -0.53
CA HIS A 105 8.34 12.26 -0.33
C HIS A 105 9.12 12.72 0.91
N TYR A 106 9.01 12.00 2.04
CA TYR A 106 9.52 12.43 3.33
C TYR A 106 10.63 11.55 3.91
N GLY A 107 10.80 10.33 3.40
CA GLY A 107 11.79 9.38 3.90
C GLY A 107 13.22 9.84 3.61
N THR A 108 14.15 9.43 4.47
CA THR A 108 15.58 9.53 4.19
C THR A 108 15.96 8.61 3.03
N GLU A 109 17.11 8.86 2.40
CA GLU A 109 17.58 8.02 1.29
C GLU A 109 17.81 6.56 1.74
N ASP A 110 18.24 6.36 2.99
CA ASP A 110 18.40 5.02 3.57
C ASP A 110 17.05 4.31 3.76
N GLN A 111 16.03 5.01 4.24
CA GLN A 111 14.68 4.48 4.35
C GLN A 111 14.10 4.11 2.98
N LYS A 112 14.27 4.99 1.99
CA LYS A 112 13.81 4.72 0.61
C LYS A 112 14.51 3.48 0.04
N ARG A 113 15.83 3.43 0.14
CA ARG A 113 16.65 2.32 -0.38
C ARG A 113 16.29 0.98 0.25
N THR A 114 15.98 0.99 1.55
CA THR A 114 15.70 -0.24 2.30
C THR A 114 14.25 -0.68 2.18
N LEU A 115 13.29 0.24 2.32
CA LEU A 115 11.88 -0.12 2.49
C LEU A 115 11.09 -0.19 1.18
N LEU A 116 11.39 0.68 0.18
CA LEU A 116 10.59 0.69 -1.05
C LEU A 116 10.69 -0.62 -1.85
N PRO A 117 11.87 -1.24 -2.02
CA PRO A 117 11.96 -2.54 -2.70
C PRO A 117 11.20 -3.65 -1.97
N ARG A 118 11.20 -3.64 -0.63
CA ARG A 118 10.52 -4.64 0.20
C ARG A 118 9.00 -4.49 0.16
N ILE A 119 8.50 -3.24 -0.01
CA ILE A 119 7.08 -2.98 -0.29
C ILE A 119 6.70 -3.55 -1.66
N LEU A 120 7.50 -3.32 -2.69
CA LEU A 120 7.21 -3.82 -4.05
C LEU A 120 7.19 -5.34 -4.11
N SER A 121 8.17 -6.01 -3.49
CA SER A 121 8.30 -7.46 -3.46
C SER A 121 7.20 -8.15 -2.62
N GLY A 122 6.57 -7.42 -1.69
CA GLY A 122 5.65 -7.98 -0.70
C GLY A 122 6.35 -8.67 0.46
N GLU A 123 7.66 -8.44 0.63
CA GLU A 123 8.41 -8.91 1.81
C GLU A 123 7.98 -8.15 3.06
N ASP A 124 7.77 -6.84 2.95
CA ASP A 124 7.16 -6.03 3.98
C ASP A 124 5.65 -5.88 3.73
N TYR A 125 4.86 -6.48 4.62
CA TYR A 125 3.42 -6.34 4.65
C TYR A 125 3.02 -5.32 5.71
N TRP A 126 2.43 -4.22 5.27
CA TRP A 126 2.15 -3.06 6.11
C TRP A 126 0.71 -3.02 6.61
N CYS A 127 0.53 -2.52 7.85
CA CYS A 127 -0.78 -2.09 8.35
C CYS A 127 -0.74 -0.63 8.82
N GLN A 128 -1.94 -0.03 8.97
CA GLN A 128 -2.10 1.37 9.35
C GLN A 128 -2.61 1.49 10.79
N GLY A 129 -1.84 2.12 11.68
CA GLY A 129 -2.19 2.37 13.07
C GLY A 129 -2.62 3.83 13.31
N TYR A 130 -3.84 4.21 12.90
CA TYR A 130 -4.34 5.59 13.07
C TYR A 130 -5.39 5.69 14.15
N SER A 131 -6.55 5.08 13.95
CA SER A 131 -7.70 5.19 14.84
C SER A 131 -7.46 4.58 16.23
N GLU A 132 -8.09 5.17 17.24
CA GLU A 132 -8.10 4.70 18.62
C GLU A 132 -9.54 4.54 19.10
N PRO A 133 -9.81 3.83 20.23
CA PRO A 133 -11.17 3.69 20.76
C PRO A 133 -11.89 5.02 20.95
N GLY A 134 -11.16 6.09 21.27
CA GLY A 134 -11.71 7.45 21.46
C GLY A 134 -11.38 8.45 20.35
N SER A 135 -10.76 8.01 19.26
CA SER A 135 -10.27 8.91 18.20
C SER A 135 -10.37 8.24 16.82
N GLY A 136 -11.37 8.65 16.05
CA GLY A 136 -11.58 8.19 14.66
C GLY A 136 -11.56 9.38 13.71
N SER A 137 -12.74 9.95 13.38
CA SER A 137 -12.83 11.13 12.52
C SER A 137 -12.13 12.35 13.09
N ASP A 138 -12.18 12.55 14.40
CA ASP A 138 -11.32 13.51 15.11
C ASP A 138 -9.97 12.87 15.42
N LEU A 139 -9.16 12.65 14.40
CA LEU A 139 -7.85 12.02 14.53
C LEU A 139 -6.87 12.87 15.35
N ALA A 140 -7.07 14.18 15.41
CA ALA A 140 -6.24 15.07 16.20
C ALA A 140 -6.36 14.82 17.71
N SER A 141 -7.41 14.14 18.17
CA SER A 141 -7.61 13.77 19.57
C SER A 141 -6.88 12.47 19.99
N LEU A 142 -6.11 11.85 19.10
CA LEU A 142 -5.38 10.62 19.42
C LEU A 142 -4.48 10.77 20.66
N ARG A 143 -4.36 9.67 21.42
CA ARG A 143 -3.70 9.65 22.73
C ARG A 143 -2.55 8.65 22.83
N THR A 144 -2.39 7.74 21.88
CA THR A 144 -1.23 6.84 21.85
C THR A 144 0.03 7.68 21.94
N ARG A 145 0.74 7.52 23.05
CA ARG A 145 1.89 8.35 23.42
C ARG A 145 3.17 7.67 22.96
N ALA A 146 4.13 8.46 22.52
CA ALA A 146 5.50 8.02 22.27
C ALA A 146 6.47 8.94 23.01
N ASP A 147 7.12 8.41 24.04
CA ASP A 147 8.11 9.10 24.84
C ASP A 147 9.50 8.75 24.33
N SER A 148 10.35 9.75 24.13
CA SER A 148 11.73 9.55 23.72
C SER A 148 12.56 8.95 24.87
N GLU A 149 13.29 7.90 24.58
CA GLU A 149 14.26 7.29 25.49
C GLU A 149 15.56 6.99 24.73
N GLY A 150 16.50 7.91 24.82
CA GLY A 150 17.72 7.88 23.99
C GLY A 150 17.38 8.03 22.51
N ASP A 151 17.79 7.04 21.70
CA ASP A 151 17.53 6.99 20.26
C ASP A 151 16.19 6.29 19.90
N ASP A 152 15.44 5.81 20.91
CA ASP A 152 14.22 5.05 20.75
C ASP A 152 12.98 5.82 21.21
N TYR A 153 11.80 5.27 20.89
CA TYR A 153 10.52 5.72 21.43
C TYR A 153 9.83 4.59 22.20
N ILE A 154 9.39 4.87 23.42
CA ILE A 154 8.48 4.00 24.18
C ILE A 154 7.06 4.39 23.82
N ILE A 155 6.35 3.46 23.15
CA ILE A 155 4.99 3.70 22.66
C ILE A 155 3.97 3.04 23.60
N ASN A 156 3.04 3.86 24.14
CA ASN A 156 1.96 3.43 25.01
C ASN A 156 0.60 3.88 24.48
N GLY A 157 -0.31 2.94 24.25
CA GLY A 157 -1.66 3.22 23.75
C GLY A 157 -2.29 2.02 23.06
N SER A 158 -3.43 2.25 22.43
CA SER A 158 -4.17 1.22 21.70
C SER A 158 -4.69 1.79 20.39
N LYS A 159 -4.50 1.03 19.31
CA LYS A 159 -5.05 1.31 17.98
C LYS A 159 -6.18 0.32 17.69
N ILE A 160 -7.22 0.78 16.97
CA ILE A 160 -8.33 -0.06 16.53
C ILE A 160 -8.53 0.06 15.02
N TRP A 161 -9.34 -0.85 14.47
CA TRP A 161 -9.67 -0.90 13.04
C TRP A 161 -8.43 -1.03 12.14
N THR A 162 -7.35 -1.60 12.69
CA THR A 162 -6.08 -1.80 11.99
C THR A 162 -6.19 -3.00 11.06
N THR A 163 -6.70 -2.76 9.86
CA THR A 163 -6.92 -3.80 8.84
C THR A 163 -5.66 -4.60 8.59
N HIS A 164 -5.77 -5.93 8.62
CA HIS A 164 -4.69 -6.89 8.39
C HIS A 164 -3.51 -6.79 9.37
N ALA A 165 -3.69 -6.18 10.56
CA ALA A 165 -2.62 -6.07 11.54
C ALA A 165 -2.02 -7.42 11.95
N HIS A 166 -2.84 -8.48 11.99
CA HIS A 166 -2.41 -9.83 12.35
C HIS A 166 -1.55 -10.53 11.29
N PHE A 167 -1.51 -10.02 10.07
CA PHE A 167 -0.62 -10.48 9.00
C PHE A 167 0.63 -9.59 8.85
N ALA A 168 0.55 -8.35 9.35
CA ALA A 168 1.55 -7.34 9.06
C ALA A 168 2.81 -7.52 9.91
N ASN A 169 3.98 -7.46 9.25
CA ASN A 169 5.29 -7.36 9.91
C ASN A 169 5.79 -5.91 10.02
N ARG A 170 5.06 -4.94 9.43
CA ARG A 170 5.35 -3.52 9.51
C ARG A 170 4.08 -2.72 9.79
N MET A 171 4.22 -1.63 10.52
CA MET A 171 3.13 -0.68 10.75
C MET A 171 3.62 0.74 10.48
N PHE A 172 2.78 1.56 9.89
CA PHE A 172 2.92 3.01 10.00
C PHE A 172 1.81 3.54 10.91
N GLY A 173 2.19 4.37 11.86
CA GLY A 173 1.28 4.80 12.91
C GLY A 173 1.40 6.29 13.22
N LEU A 174 0.31 6.86 13.70
CA LEU A 174 0.29 8.20 14.26
C LEU A 174 0.30 8.11 15.78
N VAL A 175 1.24 8.79 16.40
CA VAL A 175 1.45 8.82 17.86
C VAL A 175 1.60 10.27 18.33
N ARG A 176 1.43 10.48 19.62
CA ARG A 176 1.63 11.79 20.24
C ARG A 176 2.99 11.85 20.92
N THR A 177 3.84 12.70 20.39
CA THR A 177 5.16 12.98 20.96
C THR A 177 5.22 14.30 21.72
N ARG A 178 4.20 15.17 21.55
CA ARG A 178 4.10 16.46 22.24
C ARG A 178 2.65 16.76 22.59
N PHE A 179 2.42 17.28 23.79
CA PHE A 179 1.09 17.54 24.34
C PHE A 179 0.75 19.04 24.40
N GLU A 180 1.69 19.89 24.13
CA GLU A 180 1.56 21.34 24.20
C GLU A 180 1.13 21.93 22.85
N GLY A 181 0.37 23.03 22.91
CA GLY A 181 -0.07 23.78 21.74
C GLY A 181 -1.27 23.14 21.03
N LYS A 182 -1.34 23.32 19.70
CA LYS A 182 -2.43 22.75 18.89
C LYS A 182 -2.31 21.23 18.84
N PRO A 183 -3.43 20.46 19.00
CA PRO A 183 -3.40 19.00 19.02
C PRO A 183 -2.69 18.39 17.80
N GLN A 184 -2.88 18.95 16.61
CA GLN A 184 -2.27 18.46 15.37
C GLN A 184 -0.74 18.57 15.37
N ALA A 185 -0.19 19.61 16.03
CA ALA A 185 1.24 19.88 16.03
C ALA A 185 2.06 18.89 16.87
N GLY A 186 1.39 18.10 17.73
CA GLY A 186 2.04 17.10 18.58
C GLY A 186 2.00 15.68 18.02
N ILE A 187 1.50 15.49 16.80
CA ILE A 187 1.38 14.18 16.17
C ILE A 187 2.62 13.87 15.32
N THR A 188 3.17 12.69 15.52
CA THR A 188 4.31 12.18 14.77
C THR A 188 3.92 10.91 14.01
N PHE A 189 4.37 10.81 12.77
CA PHE A 189 4.25 9.61 11.95
C PHE A 189 5.47 8.71 12.17
N LEU A 190 5.24 7.50 12.64
CA LEU A 190 6.30 6.52 12.89
C LEU A 190 6.17 5.31 11.98
N LEU A 191 7.32 4.77 11.59
CA LEU A 191 7.45 3.46 10.97
C LEU A 191 7.85 2.46 12.08
N ILE A 192 7.06 1.43 12.27
CA ILE A 192 7.19 0.51 13.38
C ILE A 192 7.44 -0.90 12.82
N ASP A 193 8.55 -1.50 13.27
CA ASP A 193 8.84 -2.91 13.04
C ASP A 193 7.98 -3.75 14.00
N ARG A 194 7.42 -4.84 13.50
CA ARG A 194 6.57 -5.77 14.26
C ARG A 194 7.07 -7.22 14.16
N SER A 195 8.29 -7.40 13.65
CA SER A 195 8.97 -8.71 13.58
C SER A 195 9.41 -9.21 14.96
#